data_0aaa76bb3ebc7958e860b93a38b3fd6c
#
_entry.id   0aaa76bb3ebc7958e860b93a38b3fd6c
#
_cell.length_a   1.000
_cell.length_b   1.000
_cell.length_c   1.000
_cell.angle_alpha   90.00
_cell.angle_beta   90.00
_cell.angle_gamma   90.00
#
_symmetry.space_group_name_H-M   'P 1'
#
loop_
_entity.id
_entity.type
_entity.pdbx_description
1 polymer ?
#
loop_
_entity_poly.entity_id
_entity_poly.type
_entity_poly.pdbx_seq_one_letter_code
_entity_poly.pdbx_strand_id
1 'polypeptide(L)'
;DIVDYGTTEMLDLISDAGIRCNAIYKNYTLLEYAVVCNRPDMVKWCLKHPDFTLVNRYECSYAAKYGYIDILKLLLDAGIDASGVDETGSNGLHWAAQENRQEICDILLNHRCCVNQLDCHGDTPLYTAASWGNKQIAEALLKHNAHVDLCGIWFGTTPFMISCAEDFFEICNMLLEFGADINATDSDGMTAAHRAAIKNDEKLLEYLRHHDADFSIKDAKDVSATDILQDDELRKSLYYEYFEAD
;
A
#
# COMPACT_ATOMS: atom_id res chain seq x y z
N ASP A 1 6.29 11.12 31.14
CA ASP A 1 5.27 11.59 30.20
C ASP A 1 3.89 11.06 30.57
N ILE A 2 2.86 11.92 30.49
CA ILE A 2 1.49 11.55 30.93
C ILE A 2 0.89 10.46 30.06
N VAL A 3 1.14 10.47 28.76
CA VAL A 3 0.63 9.44 27.85
C VAL A 3 1.40 8.13 28.00
N ASP A 4 2.70 8.21 28.28
CA ASP A 4 3.52 7.01 28.48
C ASP A 4 3.18 6.30 29.82
N TYR A 5 2.96 7.06 30.89
CA TYR A 5 2.85 6.55 32.27
C TYR A 5 1.65 7.10 33.05
N GLY A 6 0.91 8.08 32.49
CA GLY A 6 -0.20 8.71 33.17
C GLY A 6 -1.49 7.90 33.13
N THR A 7 -2.44 8.28 33.98
CA THR A 7 -3.82 7.78 33.98
C THR A 7 -4.76 8.79 33.34
N THR A 8 -5.97 8.36 32.98
CA THR A 8 -7.03 9.26 32.49
C THR A 8 -7.42 10.33 33.51
N GLU A 9 -7.32 10.04 34.82
CA GLU A 9 -7.56 11.03 35.88
C GLU A 9 -6.54 12.17 35.85
N MET A 10 -5.29 11.90 35.47
CA MET A 10 -4.28 12.96 35.27
C MET A 10 -4.61 13.83 34.05
N LEU A 11 -5.22 13.27 33.00
CA LEU A 11 -5.70 14.04 31.85
C LEU A 11 -6.88 14.93 32.24
N ASP A 12 -7.80 14.46 33.09
CA ASP A 12 -8.91 15.27 33.60
C ASP A 12 -8.38 16.48 34.37
N LEU A 13 -7.39 16.29 35.25
CA LEU A 13 -6.74 17.39 35.98
C LEU A 13 -6.06 18.42 35.08
N ILE A 14 -5.47 17.95 33.97
CA ILE A 14 -4.79 18.84 33.00
C ILE A 14 -5.82 19.56 32.14
N SER A 15 -6.91 18.93 31.80
CA SER A 15 -8.03 19.54 31.09
C SER A 15 -8.68 20.64 31.94
N ASP A 16 -8.89 20.39 33.23
CA ASP A 16 -9.39 21.38 34.18
C ASP A 16 -8.42 22.59 34.32
N ALA A 17 -7.13 22.38 34.10
CA ALA A 17 -6.12 23.41 34.01
C ALA A 17 -6.08 24.16 32.66
N GLY A 18 -6.97 23.87 31.72
CA GLY A 18 -7.12 24.51 30.41
C GLY A 18 -6.19 23.99 29.30
N ILE A 19 -5.57 22.84 29.48
CA ILE A 19 -4.79 22.17 28.41
C ILE A 19 -5.74 21.44 27.48
N ARG A 20 -5.70 21.79 26.20
CA ARG A 20 -6.61 21.25 25.17
C ARG A 20 -6.12 19.91 24.61
N CYS A 21 -7.05 19.04 24.21
CA CYS A 21 -6.75 17.74 23.54
C CYS A 21 -5.95 17.90 22.25
N ASN A 22 -5.98 19.08 21.63
CA ASN A 22 -5.23 19.41 20.40
C ASN A 22 -3.83 19.97 20.65
N ALA A 23 -3.34 19.96 21.90
CA ALA A 23 -1.98 20.36 22.18
C ALA A 23 -0.99 19.46 21.45
N ILE A 24 -0.05 20.06 20.71
CA ILE A 24 1.01 19.33 20.00
C ILE A 24 2.13 19.01 20.98
N TYR A 25 2.44 17.73 21.10
CA TYR A 25 3.55 17.21 21.88
C TYR A 25 4.42 16.30 21.01
N LYS A 26 5.73 16.56 20.94
CA LYS A 26 6.67 15.78 20.09
C LYS A 26 6.18 15.63 18.63
N ASN A 27 5.59 16.67 18.05
CA ASN A 27 4.98 16.71 16.71
C ASN A 27 3.68 15.92 16.53
N TYR A 28 3.10 15.39 17.61
CA TYR A 28 1.82 14.67 17.58
C TYR A 28 0.76 15.42 18.37
N THR A 29 -0.49 15.30 17.98
CA THR A 29 -1.62 15.61 18.86
C THR A 29 -1.67 14.60 20.01
N LEU A 30 -2.42 14.91 21.06
CA LEU A 30 -2.59 13.96 22.17
C LEU A 30 -3.22 12.65 21.70
N LEU A 31 -4.18 12.72 20.77
CA LEU A 31 -4.82 11.53 20.20
C LEU A 31 -3.82 10.68 19.39
N GLU A 32 -3.09 11.31 18.46
CA GLU A 32 -2.07 10.60 17.67
C GLU A 32 -1.03 9.92 18.57
N TYR A 33 -0.57 10.65 19.60
CA TYR A 33 0.41 10.09 20.52
C TYR A 33 -0.17 8.92 21.34
N ALA A 34 -1.44 9.01 21.75
CA ALA A 34 -2.15 7.91 22.42
C ALA A 34 -2.31 6.67 21.50
N VAL A 35 -2.54 6.88 20.19
CA VAL A 35 -2.56 5.81 19.19
C VAL A 35 -1.18 5.18 19.07
N VAL A 36 -0.12 5.97 18.85
CA VAL A 36 1.25 5.48 18.70
C VAL A 36 1.72 4.70 19.94
N CYS A 37 1.35 5.15 21.15
CA CYS A 37 1.69 4.50 22.40
C CYS A 37 0.77 3.30 22.76
N ASN A 38 -0.16 2.94 21.89
CA ASN A 38 -1.15 1.87 22.13
C ASN A 38 -1.95 2.04 23.42
N ARG A 39 -2.53 3.22 23.62
CA ARG A 39 -3.30 3.57 24.83
C ARG A 39 -4.80 3.75 24.52
N PRO A 40 -5.56 2.65 24.43
CA PRO A 40 -6.99 2.71 24.10
C PRO A 40 -7.83 3.46 25.15
N ASP A 41 -7.40 3.49 26.40
CA ASP A 41 -8.00 4.29 27.48
C ASP A 41 -7.89 5.80 27.20
N MET A 42 -6.70 6.26 26.80
CA MET A 42 -6.43 7.64 26.42
C MET A 42 -7.14 8.03 25.12
N VAL A 43 -7.17 7.10 24.13
CA VAL A 43 -7.93 7.30 22.88
C VAL A 43 -9.41 7.53 23.20
N LYS A 44 -10.02 6.67 24.04
CA LYS A 44 -11.42 6.84 24.48
C LYS A 44 -11.65 8.17 25.20
N TRP A 45 -10.71 8.58 26.03
CA TRP A 45 -10.78 9.87 26.72
C TRP A 45 -10.77 11.04 25.73
N CYS A 46 -9.79 11.08 24.80
CA CYS A 46 -9.69 12.10 23.76
C CYS A 46 -10.97 12.22 22.92
N LEU A 47 -11.50 11.07 22.45
CA LEU A 47 -12.70 11.02 21.61
C LEU A 47 -13.98 11.54 22.30
N LYS A 48 -14.04 11.49 23.64
CA LYS A 48 -15.18 11.97 24.43
C LYS A 48 -15.04 13.42 24.90
N HIS A 49 -13.85 13.99 24.77
CA HIS A 49 -13.59 15.32 25.29
C HIS A 49 -14.23 16.40 24.40
N PRO A 50 -14.95 17.40 24.98
CA PRO A 50 -15.71 18.39 24.19
C PRO A 50 -14.83 19.31 23.33
N ASP A 51 -13.54 19.48 23.68
CA ASP A 51 -12.58 20.28 22.90
C ASP A 51 -11.88 19.48 21.80
N PHE A 52 -12.28 18.22 21.60
CA PHE A 52 -11.73 17.37 20.56
C PHE A 52 -12.12 17.91 19.18
N THR A 53 -11.15 18.30 18.39
CA THR A 53 -11.31 18.62 16.97
C THR A 53 -10.35 17.76 16.17
N LEU A 54 -10.84 17.14 15.12
CA LEU A 54 -10.01 16.39 14.16
C LEU A 54 -9.06 17.36 13.45
N VAL A 55 -7.80 17.38 13.88
CA VAL A 55 -6.77 18.27 13.30
C VAL A 55 -5.96 17.57 12.24
N ASN A 56 -5.65 16.29 12.44
CA ASN A 56 -4.90 15.45 11.52
C ASN A 56 -5.72 14.21 11.15
N ARG A 57 -5.28 13.50 10.11
CA ARG A 57 -6.00 12.33 9.57
C ARG A 57 -5.16 11.05 9.61
N TYR A 58 -4.17 10.99 10.49
CA TYR A 58 -3.17 9.91 10.53
C TYR A 58 -3.58 8.75 11.43
N GLU A 59 -4.56 8.94 12.29
CA GLU A 59 -4.87 8.03 13.40
C GLU A 59 -5.22 6.62 12.92
N CYS A 60 -6.08 6.50 11.90
CA CYS A 60 -6.44 5.20 11.34
C CYS A 60 -5.27 4.53 10.62
N SER A 61 -4.44 5.32 9.89
CA SER A 61 -3.24 4.81 9.25
C SER A 61 -2.24 4.28 10.26
N TYR A 62 -1.97 5.01 11.35
CA TYR A 62 -1.09 4.55 12.43
C TYR A 62 -1.64 3.33 13.16
N ALA A 63 -2.94 3.30 13.48
CA ALA A 63 -3.53 2.13 14.11
C ALA A 63 -3.39 0.88 13.22
N ALA A 64 -3.56 1.03 11.91
CA ALA A 64 -3.32 -0.04 10.94
C ALA A 64 -1.83 -0.41 10.84
N LYS A 65 -0.92 0.58 10.77
CA LYS A 65 0.53 0.40 10.73
C LYS A 65 1.06 -0.43 11.90
N TYR A 66 0.58 -0.15 13.11
CA TYR A 66 1.03 -0.85 14.32
C TYR A 66 0.19 -2.09 14.66
N GLY A 67 -0.91 -2.33 13.98
CA GLY A 67 -1.77 -3.49 14.19
C GLY A 67 -2.72 -3.37 15.37
N TYR A 68 -3.09 -2.15 15.77
CA TYR A 68 -3.93 -1.88 16.94
C TYR A 68 -5.41 -1.93 16.58
N ILE A 69 -5.95 -3.14 16.47
CA ILE A 69 -7.33 -3.40 16.02
C ILE A 69 -8.36 -2.71 16.92
N ASP A 70 -8.19 -2.79 18.25
CA ASP A 70 -9.14 -2.17 19.19
C ASP A 70 -9.16 -0.65 19.07
N ILE A 71 -8.00 -0.03 18.89
CA ILE A 71 -7.89 1.41 18.67
C ILE A 71 -8.50 1.78 17.31
N LEU A 72 -8.23 1.02 16.26
CA LEU A 72 -8.83 1.26 14.94
C LEU A 72 -10.37 1.24 15.02
N LYS A 73 -10.95 0.24 15.69
CA LYS A 73 -12.40 0.15 15.90
C LYS A 73 -12.93 1.37 16.66
N LEU A 74 -12.26 1.79 17.73
CA LEU A 74 -12.65 2.99 18.50
C LEU A 74 -12.64 4.27 17.66
N LEU A 75 -11.63 4.44 16.81
CA LEU A 75 -11.51 5.62 15.92
C LEU A 75 -12.64 5.63 14.89
N LEU A 76 -12.91 4.50 14.26
CA LEU A 76 -13.95 4.36 13.24
C LEU A 76 -15.35 4.50 13.83
N ASP A 77 -15.62 3.94 15.02
CA ASP A 77 -16.88 4.10 15.75
C ASP A 77 -17.14 5.56 16.15
N ALA A 78 -16.07 6.34 16.37
CA ALA A 78 -16.17 7.77 16.62
C ALA A 78 -16.34 8.62 15.33
N GLY A 79 -16.39 7.99 14.16
CA GLY A 79 -16.59 8.65 12.87
C GLY A 79 -15.32 9.25 12.27
N ILE A 80 -14.14 8.82 12.72
CA ILE A 80 -12.87 9.23 12.10
C ILE A 80 -12.76 8.60 10.70
N ASP A 81 -12.30 9.41 9.74
CA ASP A 81 -12.18 8.99 8.34
C ASP A 81 -11.18 7.83 8.19
N ALA A 82 -11.69 6.68 7.72
CA ALA A 82 -10.88 5.51 7.45
C ALA A 82 -9.80 5.75 6.36
N SER A 83 -10.03 6.76 5.50
CA SER A 83 -9.14 7.08 4.36
C SER A 83 -8.00 8.04 4.73
N GLY A 84 -7.86 8.41 5.99
CA GLY A 84 -6.77 9.26 6.45
C GLY A 84 -5.40 8.69 6.06
N VAL A 85 -4.51 9.57 5.55
CA VAL A 85 -3.17 9.18 5.11
C VAL A 85 -2.11 9.72 6.07
N ASP A 86 -1.02 8.98 6.25
CA ASP A 86 0.14 9.45 7.02
C ASP A 86 1.06 10.37 6.18
N GLU A 87 2.22 10.71 6.73
CA GLU A 87 3.22 11.55 6.10
C GLU A 87 3.81 10.98 4.80
N THR A 88 3.64 9.68 4.57
CA THR A 88 4.04 9.01 3.32
C THR A 88 2.90 8.95 2.30
N GLY A 89 1.73 9.51 2.59
CA GLY A 89 0.55 9.39 1.76
C GLY A 89 -0.15 8.03 1.87
N SER A 90 0.35 7.12 2.72
CA SER A 90 -0.20 5.78 2.91
C SER A 90 -1.41 5.81 3.83
N ASN A 91 -2.53 5.24 3.40
CA ASN A 91 -3.66 4.98 4.28
C ASN A 91 -3.52 3.61 4.98
N GLY A 92 -4.47 3.30 5.86
CA GLY A 92 -4.45 2.04 6.60
C GLY A 92 -4.46 0.77 5.73
N LEU A 93 -4.99 0.83 4.48
CA LEU A 93 -4.97 -0.31 3.56
C LEU A 93 -3.58 -0.62 3.02
N HIS A 94 -2.71 0.38 2.81
CA HIS A 94 -1.31 0.15 2.44
C HIS A 94 -0.58 -0.62 3.53
N TRP A 95 -0.72 -0.19 4.79
CA TRP A 95 -0.10 -0.86 5.93
C TRP A 95 -0.66 -2.25 6.17
N ALA A 96 -1.98 -2.42 6.03
CA ALA A 96 -2.60 -3.74 6.10
C ALA A 96 -2.07 -4.67 5.00
N ALA A 97 -1.90 -4.13 3.77
CA ALA A 97 -1.36 -4.85 2.62
C ALA A 97 0.10 -5.24 2.83
N GLN A 98 0.94 -4.32 3.31
CA GLN A 98 2.35 -4.58 3.56
C GLN A 98 2.57 -5.62 4.67
N GLU A 99 1.85 -5.48 5.78
CA GLU A 99 2.03 -6.27 7.00
C GLU A 99 1.15 -7.54 7.05
N ASN A 100 0.46 -7.86 5.96
CA ASN A 100 -0.46 -9.01 5.82
C ASN A 100 -1.53 -9.07 6.94
N ARG A 101 -2.16 -7.92 7.25
CA ARG A 101 -3.16 -7.81 8.31
C ARG A 101 -4.58 -7.89 7.76
N GLN A 102 -5.05 -9.10 7.49
CA GLN A 102 -6.37 -9.32 6.88
C GLN A 102 -7.52 -8.69 7.68
N GLU A 103 -7.57 -8.87 9.01
CA GLU A 103 -8.65 -8.31 9.83
C GLU A 103 -8.72 -6.78 9.74
N ILE A 104 -7.56 -6.10 9.73
CA ILE A 104 -7.51 -4.64 9.57
C ILE A 104 -7.98 -4.22 8.18
N CYS A 105 -7.56 -4.94 7.14
CA CYS A 105 -8.01 -4.70 5.78
C CYS A 105 -9.54 -4.79 5.69
N ASP A 106 -10.14 -5.85 6.21
CA ASP A 106 -11.59 -6.07 6.20
C ASP A 106 -12.35 -4.96 6.96
N ILE A 107 -11.84 -4.55 8.13
CA ILE A 107 -12.43 -3.46 8.91
C ILE A 107 -12.41 -2.16 8.09
N LEU A 108 -11.28 -1.80 7.50
CA LEU A 108 -11.12 -0.56 6.73
C LEU A 108 -12.01 -0.55 5.49
N LEU A 109 -12.07 -1.65 4.76
CA LEU A 109 -12.93 -1.79 3.57
C LEU A 109 -14.42 -1.66 3.93
N ASN A 110 -14.86 -2.27 5.05
CA ASN A 110 -16.22 -2.13 5.54
C ASN A 110 -16.57 -0.69 5.95
N HIS A 111 -15.56 0.12 6.33
CA HIS A 111 -15.74 1.55 6.65
C HIS A 111 -15.43 2.46 5.46
N ARG A 112 -15.45 1.93 4.23
CA ARG A 112 -15.28 2.67 2.97
C ARG A 112 -13.95 3.42 2.85
N CYS A 113 -12.88 2.88 3.41
CA CYS A 113 -11.54 3.40 3.18
C CYS A 113 -11.25 3.49 1.68
N CYS A 114 -10.56 4.55 1.24
CA CYS A 114 -10.20 4.73 -0.16
C CYS A 114 -9.30 3.60 -0.65
N VAL A 115 -9.84 2.70 -1.47
CA VAL A 115 -9.16 1.49 -1.95
C VAL A 115 -8.08 1.80 -2.99
N ASN A 116 -8.19 2.93 -3.70
CA ASN A 116 -7.28 3.36 -4.76
C ASN A 116 -6.43 4.58 -4.34
N GLN A 117 -6.20 4.76 -3.03
CA GLN A 117 -5.31 5.81 -2.54
C GLN A 117 -3.92 5.59 -3.11
N LEU A 118 -3.26 6.67 -3.53
CA LEU A 118 -1.85 6.65 -3.92
C LEU A 118 -1.01 7.17 -2.75
N ASP A 119 0.08 6.49 -2.45
CA ASP A 119 1.08 6.96 -1.51
C ASP A 119 2.10 7.92 -2.17
N CYS A 120 3.17 8.30 -1.47
CA CYS A 120 4.20 9.20 -2.00
C CYS A 120 5.05 8.59 -3.13
N HIS A 121 5.02 7.28 -3.31
CA HIS A 121 5.64 6.56 -4.43
C HIS A 121 4.66 6.37 -5.59
N GLY A 122 3.39 6.75 -5.39
CA GLY A 122 2.31 6.52 -6.33
C GLY A 122 1.77 5.10 -6.29
N ASP A 123 2.14 4.31 -5.29
CA ASP A 123 1.69 2.94 -5.15
C ASP A 123 0.27 2.89 -4.57
N THR A 124 -0.52 1.91 -5.01
CA THR A 124 -1.84 1.60 -4.44
C THR A 124 -1.75 0.51 -3.38
N PRO A 125 -2.76 0.35 -2.50
CA PRO A 125 -2.83 -0.82 -1.62
C PRO A 125 -2.78 -2.16 -2.36
N LEU A 126 -3.37 -2.22 -3.57
CA LEU A 126 -3.32 -3.42 -4.41
C LEU A 126 -1.90 -3.70 -4.93
N TYR A 127 -1.18 -2.67 -5.39
CA TYR A 127 0.22 -2.80 -5.76
C TYR A 127 1.06 -3.30 -4.58
N THR A 128 0.87 -2.69 -3.41
CA THR A 128 1.54 -3.11 -2.17
C THR A 128 1.24 -4.58 -1.85
N ALA A 129 -0.03 -5.00 -1.89
CA ALA A 129 -0.40 -6.40 -1.63
C ALA A 129 0.24 -7.36 -2.66
N ALA A 130 0.31 -6.98 -3.93
CA ALA A 130 0.92 -7.76 -5.01
C ALA A 130 2.44 -7.88 -4.83
N SER A 131 3.11 -6.77 -4.46
CA SER A 131 4.56 -6.71 -4.22
C SER A 131 5.00 -7.56 -3.00
N TRP A 132 4.14 -7.67 -1.99
CA TRP A 132 4.44 -8.46 -0.78
C TRP A 132 3.87 -9.89 -0.79
N GLY A 133 3.24 -10.31 -1.89
CA GLY A 133 2.70 -11.68 -2.01
C GLY A 133 1.44 -11.93 -1.19
N ASN A 134 0.75 -10.90 -0.72
CA ASN A 134 -0.39 -10.99 0.20
C ASN A 134 -1.71 -11.21 -0.57
N LYS A 135 -1.86 -12.40 -1.15
CA LYS A 135 -2.96 -12.79 -2.05
C LYS A 135 -4.35 -12.51 -1.47
N GLN A 136 -4.58 -12.85 -0.19
CA GLN A 136 -5.91 -12.69 0.42
C GLN A 136 -6.32 -11.22 0.49
N ILE A 137 -5.38 -10.34 0.84
CA ILE A 137 -5.62 -8.90 0.87
C ILE A 137 -5.82 -8.35 -0.55
N ALA A 138 -4.99 -8.77 -1.51
CA ALA A 138 -5.16 -8.37 -2.91
C ALA A 138 -6.56 -8.76 -3.43
N GLU A 139 -7.03 -9.97 -3.13
CA GLU A 139 -8.38 -10.44 -3.47
C GLU A 139 -9.48 -9.58 -2.81
N ALA A 140 -9.32 -9.25 -1.53
CA ALA A 140 -10.27 -8.39 -0.82
C ALA A 140 -10.34 -6.98 -1.43
N LEU A 141 -9.20 -6.39 -1.78
CA LEU A 141 -9.13 -5.09 -2.45
C LEU A 141 -9.83 -5.11 -3.81
N LEU A 142 -9.57 -6.14 -4.63
CA LEU A 142 -10.20 -6.30 -5.95
C LEU A 142 -11.72 -6.47 -5.84
N LYS A 143 -12.21 -7.25 -4.89
CA LYS A 143 -13.65 -7.39 -4.59
C LYS A 143 -14.30 -6.08 -4.15
N HIS A 144 -13.53 -5.12 -3.63
CA HIS A 144 -13.97 -3.78 -3.26
C HIS A 144 -13.63 -2.71 -4.30
N ASN A 145 -13.50 -3.11 -5.57
CA ASN A 145 -13.27 -2.26 -6.73
C ASN A 145 -11.92 -1.54 -6.74
N ALA A 146 -10.85 -2.19 -6.27
CA ALA A 146 -9.51 -1.73 -6.58
C ALA A 146 -9.31 -1.76 -8.10
N HIS A 147 -8.72 -0.70 -8.65
CA HIS A 147 -8.35 -0.64 -10.06
C HIS A 147 -7.17 -1.57 -10.31
N VAL A 148 -7.38 -2.62 -11.10
CA VAL A 148 -6.44 -3.74 -11.27
C VAL A 148 -5.11 -3.31 -11.89
N ASP A 149 -5.11 -2.33 -12.79
CA ASP A 149 -3.93 -1.83 -13.51
C ASP A 149 -3.48 -0.43 -13.08
N LEU A 150 -4.03 0.10 -11.98
CA LEU A 150 -3.58 1.41 -11.50
C LEU A 150 -2.13 1.30 -11.01
N CYS A 151 -1.25 1.95 -11.77
CA CYS A 151 0.19 1.95 -11.56
C CYS A 151 0.67 3.19 -10.81
N GLY A 152 1.83 3.07 -10.16
CA GLY A 152 2.51 4.17 -9.51
C GLY A 152 2.96 5.27 -10.49
N ILE A 153 3.09 6.50 -9.97
CA ILE A 153 3.37 7.70 -10.78
C ILE A 153 4.80 7.66 -11.35
N TRP A 154 5.75 7.02 -10.64
CA TRP A 154 7.18 7.13 -10.96
C TRP A 154 7.63 6.16 -12.04
N PHE A 155 7.19 4.89 -11.98
CA PHE A 155 7.67 3.85 -12.89
C PHE A 155 6.59 3.24 -13.75
N GLY A 156 5.31 3.55 -13.52
CA GLY A 156 4.20 2.98 -14.28
C GLY A 156 4.04 1.45 -14.11
N THR A 157 4.71 0.85 -13.12
CA THR A 157 4.66 -0.59 -12.90
C THR A 157 3.29 -0.99 -12.35
N THR A 158 2.59 -1.92 -13.00
CA THR A 158 1.29 -2.41 -12.57
C THR A 158 1.41 -3.47 -11.46
N PRO A 159 0.31 -3.74 -10.69
CA PRO A 159 0.27 -4.86 -9.75
C PRO A 159 0.61 -6.22 -10.38
N PHE A 160 0.21 -6.43 -11.65
CA PHE A 160 0.57 -7.63 -12.40
C PHE A 160 2.08 -7.73 -12.65
N MET A 161 2.69 -6.65 -13.12
CA MET A 161 4.13 -6.63 -13.40
C MET A 161 4.97 -6.90 -12.15
N ILE A 162 4.62 -6.29 -11.01
CA ILE A 162 5.38 -6.50 -9.78
C ILE A 162 5.19 -7.92 -9.25
N SER A 163 3.97 -8.48 -9.31
CA SER A 163 3.75 -9.87 -8.87
C SER A 163 4.48 -10.88 -9.76
N CYS A 164 4.63 -10.59 -11.06
CA CYS A 164 5.45 -11.39 -11.97
C CYS A 164 6.94 -11.32 -11.60
N ALA A 165 7.43 -10.11 -11.28
CA ALA A 165 8.85 -9.89 -10.94
C ALA A 165 9.27 -10.59 -9.63
N GLU A 166 8.30 -10.82 -8.72
CA GLU A 166 8.46 -11.50 -7.43
C GLU A 166 8.01 -12.97 -7.45
N ASP A 167 7.73 -13.55 -8.63
CA ASP A 167 7.29 -14.96 -8.79
C ASP A 167 5.96 -15.32 -8.11
N PHE A 168 5.11 -14.35 -7.78
CA PHE A 168 3.82 -14.60 -7.14
C PHE A 168 2.73 -15.01 -8.15
N PHE A 169 2.93 -16.13 -8.86
CA PHE A 169 2.04 -16.56 -9.97
C PHE A 169 0.58 -16.77 -9.56
N GLU A 170 0.30 -17.10 -8.30
CA GLU A 170 -1.08 -17.17 -7.82
C GLU A 170 -1.76 -15.80 -7.80
N ILE A 171 -1.00 -14.74 -7.52
CA ILE A 171 -1.49 -13.36 -7.58
C ILE A 171 -1.62 -12.94 -9.04
N CYS A 172 -0.63 -13.28 -9.89
CA CYS A 172 -0.71 -13.02 -11.33
C CYS A 172 -1.99 -13.61 -11.93
N ASN A 173 -2.29 -14.90 -11.66
CA ASN A 173 -3.52 -15.54 -12.14
C ASN A 173 -4.77 -14.81 -11.65
N MET A 174 -4.83 -14.47 -10.37
CA MET A 174 -5.95 -13.73 -9.80
C MET A 174 -6.12 -12.35 -10.46
N LEU A 175 -5.05 -11.60 -10.67
CA LEU A 175 -5.10 -10.30 -11.33
C LEU A 175 -5.63 -10.43 -12.77
N LEU A 176 -5.20 -11.45 -13.52
CA LEU A 176 -5.73 -11.74 -14.87
C LEU A 176 -7.22 -12.10 -14.83
N GLU A 177 -7.68 -12.89 -13.84
CA GLU A 177 -9.11 -13.19 -13.63
C GLU A 177 -9.94 -11.93 -13.36
N PHE A 178 -9.35 -10.92 -12.72
CA PHE A 178 -9.97 -9.61 -12.48
C PHE A 178 -9.75 -8.61 -13.63
N GLY A 179 -9.17 -9.05 -14.75
CA GLY A 179 -9.05 -8.28 -15.98
C GLY A 179 -7.80 -7.42 -16.10
N ALA A 180 -6.72 -7.76 -15.40
CA ALA A 180 -5.43 -7.10 -15.58
C ALA A 180 -4.95 -7.24 -17.04
N ASP A 181 -4.38 -6.16 -17.57
CA ASP A 181 -3.77 -6.19 -18.90
C ASP A 181 -2.36 -6.81 -18.80
N ILE A 182 -2.20 -8.03 -19.29
CA ILE A 182 -0.92 -8.75 -19.34
C ILE A 182 0.13 -8.01 -20.16
N ASN A 183 -0.33 -7.16 -21.10
CA ASN A 183 0.49 -6.38 -22.02
C ASN A 183 0.63 -4.91 -21.60
N ALA A 184 0.18 -4.56 -20.39
CA ALA A 184 0.39 -3.23 -19.85
C ALA A 184 1.87 -2.82 -19.93
N THR A 185 2.13 -1.53 -20.16
CA THR A 185 3.48 -0.99 -20.27
C THR A 185 3.79 -0.05 -19.10
N ASP A 186 5.02 -0.09 -18.63
CA ASP A 186 5.54 0.87 -17.66
C ASP A 186 5.95 2.21 -18.35
N SER A 187 6.55 3.12 -17.57
CA SER A 187 7.00 4.43 -18.07
C SER A 187 8.04 4.37 -19.18
N ASP A 188 8.80 3.27 -19.27
CA ASP A 188 9.79 3.02 -20.33
C ASP A 188 9.20 2.25 -21.52
N GLY A 189 7.89 1.97 -21.50
CA GLY A 189 7.20 1.17 -22.51
C GLY A 189 7.42 -0.34 -22.35
N MET A 190 8.07 -0.78 -21.25
CA MET A 190 8.35 -2.19 -21.03
C MET A 190 7.13 -2.92 -20.46
N THR A 191 6.87 -4.12 -20.99
CA THR A 191 5.90 -5.08 -20.44
C THR A 191 6.57 -6.07 -19.48
N ALA A 192 5.78 -6.90 -18.81
CA ALA A 192 6.31 -8.03 -18.04
C ALA A 192 7.21 -8.96 -18.90
N ALA A 193 6.88 -9.13 -20.20
CA ALA A 193 7.68 -9.93 -21.12
C ALA A 193 9.08 -9.36 -21.39
N HIS A 194 9.22 -8.03 -21.47
CA HIS A 194 10.53 -7.38 -21.60
C HIS A 194 11.41 -7.66 -20.38
N ARG A 195 10.85 -7.48 -19.17
CA ARG A 195 11.59 -7.71 -17.91
C ARG A 195 12.02 -9.17 -17.77
N ALA A 196 11.12 -10.11 -18.13
CA ALA A 196 11.42 -11.54 -18.15
C ALA A 196 12.53 -11.87 -19.17
N ALA A 197 12.50 -11.25 -20.36
CA ALA A 197 13.50 -11.46 -21.40
C ALA A 197 14.89 -10.92 -20.98
N ILE A 198 14.95 -9.72 -20.39
CA ILE A 198 16.20 -9.12 -19.88
C ILE A 198 16.83 -10.00 -18.80
N LYS A 199 16.04 -10.47 -17.83
CA LYS A 199 16.49 -11.37 -16.75
C LYS A 199 16.77 -12.80 -17.25
N ASN A 200 16.36 -13.15 -18.47
CA ASN A 200 16.35 -14.50 -18.99
C ASN A 200 15.61 -15.49 -18.04
N ASP A 201 14.51 -15.04 -17.51
CA ASP A 201 13.69 -15.82 -16.57
C ASP A 201 12.79 -16.80 -17.35
N GLU A 202 13.31 -18.00 -17.56
CA GLU A 202 12.62 -19.03 -18.36
C GLU A 202 11.24 -19.39 -17.78
N LYS A 203 11.11 -19.41 -16.45
CA LYS A 203 9.86 -19.75 -15.76
C LYS A 203 8.78 -18.69 -16.02
N LEU A 204 9.15 -17.41 -15.88
CA LEU A 204 8.24 -16.30 -16.16
C LEU A 204 7.94 -16.19 -17.66
N LEU A 205 8.92 -16.40 -18.53
CA LEU A 205 8.71 -16.42 -19.98
C LEU A 205 7.73 -17.52 -20.41
N GLU A 206 7.83 -18.72 -19.83
CA GLU A 206 6.88 -19.82 -20.09
C GLU A 206 5.50 -19.46 -19.56
N TYR A 207 5.40 -18.92 -18.35
CA TYR A 207 4.14 -18.44 -17.76
C TYR A 207 3.45 -17.41 -18.67
N LEU A 208 4.18 -16.37 -19.10
CA LEU A 208 3.64 -15.31 -19.95
C LEU A 208 3.19 -15.83 -21.33
N ARG A 209 3.92 -16.79 -21.94
CA ARG A 209 3.51 -17.45 -23.19
C ARG A 209 2.22 -18.24 -23.03
N HIS A 210 2.04 -18.93 -21.91
CA HIS A 210 0.81 -19.70 -21.63
C HIS A 210 -0.43 -18.81 -21.44
N HIS A 211 -0.23 -17.53 -21.10
CA HIS A 211 -1.29 -16.55 -20.94
C HIS A 211 -1.39 -15.56 -22.09
N ASP A 212 -0.85 -15.92 -23.26
CA ASP A 212 -0.95 -15.16 -24.51
C ASP A 212 -0.40 -13.72 -24.45
N ALA A 213 0.66 -13.49 -23.65
CA ALA A 213 1.36 -12.21 -23.66
C ALA A 213 1.99 -11.92 -25.01
N ASP A 214 1.92 -10.66 -25.46
CA ASP A 214 2.49 -10.21 -26.72
C ASP A 214 3.97 -9.82 -26.57
N PHE A 215 4.86 -10.66 -27.06
CA PHE A 215 6.32 -10.46 -27.04
C PHE A 215 6.82 -9.50 -28.14
N SER A 216 5.93 -9.05 -29.03
CA SER A 216 6.28 -8.15 -30.15
C SER A 216 6.10 -6.68 -29.82
N ILE A 217 5.49 -6.36 -28.69
CA ILE A 217 5.33 -4.97 -28.20
C ILE A 217 6.72 -4.35 -28.07
N LYS A 218 6.85 -3.10 -28.50
CA LYS A 218 8.11 -2.35 -28.45
C LYS A 218 8.11 -1.37 -27.30
N ASP A 219 9.24 -1.31 -26.61
CA ASP A 219 9.50 -0.33 -25.58
C ASP A 219 9.81 1.08 -26.16
N ALA A 220 10.13 2.04 -25.31
CA ALA A 220 10.47 3.41 -25.72
C ALA A 220 11.75 3.50 -26.59
N LYS A 221 12.57 2.44 -26.63
CA LYS A 221 13.78 2.33 -27.46
C LYS A 221 13.55 1.56 -28.75
N ASP A 222 12.30 1.23 -29.10
CA ASP A 222 11.90 0.44 -30.29
C ASP A 222 12.39 -1.03 -30.23
N VAL A 223 12.61 -1.57 -29.03
CA VAL A 223 13.07 -2.94 -28.74
C VAL A 223 11.91 -3.76 -28.23
N SER A 224 11.73 -4.99 -28.71
CA SER A 224 10.73 -5.93 -28.23
C SER A 224 11.35 -7.02 -27.33
N ALA A 225 10.51 -7.69 -26.54
CA ALA A 225 10.96 -8.86 -25.77
C ALA A 225 11.54 -9.96 -26.67
N THR A 226 11.00 -10.10 -27.90
CA THR A 226 11.52 -11.04 -28.91
C THR A 226 12.94 -10.66 -29.36
N ASP A 227 13.20 -9.38 -29.61
CA ASP A 227 14.54 -8.88 -29.99
C ASP A 227 15.56 -9.17 -28.90
N ILE A 228 15.19 -8.91 -27.63
CA ILE A 228 16.04 -9.18 -26.45
C ILE A 228 16.41 -10.67 -26.33
N LEU A 229 15.45 -11.56 -26.58
CA LEU A 229 15.67 -13.01 -26.50
C LEU A 229 16.55 -13.57 -27.64
N GLN A 230 16.60 -12.86 -28.77
CA GLN A 230 17.42 -13.25 -29.94
C GLN A 230 18.85 -12.72 -29.92
N ASP A 231 19.12 -11.66 -29.13
CA ASP A 231 20.41 -10.99 -29.05
C ASP A 231 20.97 -10.98 -27.61
N ASP A 232 21.91 -11.90 -27.36
CA ASP A 232 22.56 -12.06 -26.04
C ASP A 232 23.36 -10.82 -25.61
N GLU A 233 23.93 -10.06 -26.53
CA GLU A 233 24.69 -8.86 -26.20
C GLU A 233 23.75 -7.69 -25.84
N LEU A 234 22.65 -7.54 -26.60
CA LEU A 234 21.59 -6.59 -26.26
C LEU A 234 20.98 -6.92 -24.89
N ARG A 235 20.69 -8.18 -24.62
CA ARG A 235 20.15 -8.63 -23.34
C ARG A 235 21.07 -8.29 -22.18
N LYS A 236 22.35 -8.57 -22.27
CA LYS A 236 23.34 -8.24 -21.25
C LYS A 236 23.45 -6.74 -21.03
N SER A 237 23.50 -5.95 -22.11
CA SER A 237 23.54 -4.49 -22.01
C SER A 237 22.34 -3.93 -21.26
N LEU A 238 21.13 -4.38 -21.59
CA LEU A 238 19.91 -3.97 -20.92
C LEU A 238 19.84 -4.46 -19.46
N TYR A 239 20.36 -5.66 -19.16
CA TYR A 239 20.43 -6.15 -17.79
C TYR A 239 21.26 -5.21 -16.91
N TYR A 240 22.46 -4.80 -17.36
CA TYR A 240 23.29 -3.86 -16.61
C TYR A 240 22.62 -2.49 -16.48
N GLU A 241 21.94 -2.00 -17.51
CA GLU A 241 21.27 -0.70 -17.48
C GLU A 241 20.11 -0.64 -16.47
N TYR A 242 19.29 -1.68 -16.41
CA TYR A 242 18.04 -1.66 -15.62
C TYR A 242 18.15 -2.31 -14.24
N PHE A 243 19.14 -3.15 -13.97
CA PHE A 243 19.22 -3.93 -12.75
C PHE A 243 20.54 -3.83 -11.98
N GLU A 244 21.61 -3.31 -12.58
CA GLU A 244 22.92 -3.17 -11.95
C GLU A 244 23.50 -1.74 -12.02
N ALA A 245 22.78 -0.78 -12.61
CA ALA A 245 23.18 0.62 -12.61
C ALA A 245 22.78 1.28 -11.27
N ASP A 246 23.62 1.14 -10.26
CA ASP A 246 23.63 1.92 -9.01
C ASP A 246 24.82 2.89 -8.98
#